data_5e2bbb1720c766a460822687bbf7e6b9
#
_entry.id   5e2bbb1720c766a460822687bbf7e6b9
#
_cell.length_a   1.000
_cell.length_b   1.000
_cell.length_c   1.000
_cell.angle_alpha   90.00
_cell.angle_beta   90.00
_cell.angle_gamma   90.00
#
_symmetry.space_group_name_H-M   'P 1'
#
loop_
_entity.id
_entity.type
_entity.pdbx_description
1 polymer ?
#
loop_
_entity_poly.entity_id
_entity_poly.type
_entity_poly.pdbx_seq_one_letter_code
_entity_poly.pdbx_strand_id
1 'polypeptide(L)'
;MAQVQGIPAPSLVTTNGVPPSLIIRPFHQVGNVVSVRQFSNNAFNHHHGIQAEERFGLGDPDGDGFRSELTTADMTAVTLYQVTLNVPGQVIPSDPQVQQAIQAGQQLFTQVGCGSCHIPTLPLTANNNPGAPSQPGWIYTEPSPYNPTVGPNSPNLTPGPRNYPITAPALMVDLTSDSLPRPRLKVRGGVVWVPAYTDLKLHVMADGPTDPNAEPMDQNQPAGSPGFFAGNQTFITRKLWGLANAGPFGHAGKFTTMRDSINLGHNGEATASRLAFQALTSSQQDEVVEFLKSLQVLPSGTQCLVVNEHGHCLHEADE
;
A
#
# COMPACT_ATOMS: atom_id res chain seq x y z
N MET A 1 -19.05 -12.87 2.09
CA MET A 1 -17.83 -12.41 2.80
C MET A 1 -17.16 -13.51 3.64
N ALA A 2 -17.82 -14.61 3.92
CA ALA A 2 -17.30 -15.67 4.79
C ALA A 2 -16.20 -16.57 4.20
N GLN A 3 -15.79 -16.36 2.96
CA GLN A 3 -14.77 -17.20 2.30
C GLN A 3 -13.48 -16.44 1.97
N VAL A 4 -13.33 -15.22 2.45
CA VAL A 4 -12.14 -14.42 2.16
C VAL A 4 -11.24 -14.48 3.38
N GLN A 5 -10.09 -15.14 3.26
CA GLN A 5 -9.03 -15.12 4.28
C GLN A 5 -8.62 -13.69 4.62
N GLY A 6 -8.16 -13.49 5.83
CA GLY A 6 -7.73 -12.20 6.32
C GLY A 6 -8.84 -11.37 6.95
N ILE A 7 -8.42 -10.40 7.74
CA ILE A 7 -9.30 -9.43 8.38
C ILE A 7 -9.53 -8.28 7.41
N PRO A 8 -10.79 -7.97 7.02
CA PRO A 8 -11.05 -6.81 6.17
C PRO A 8 -10.50 -5.53 6.81
N ALA A 9 -9.82 -4.72 6.03
CA ALA A 9 -9.52 -3.34 6.40
C ALA A 9 -10.46 -2.42 5.59
N PRO A 10 -11.57 -1.97 6.16
CA PRO A 10 -11.86 -1.74 7.57
C PRO A 10 -12.20 -3.01 8.35
N SER A 11 -11.80 -3.05 9.61
CA SER A 11 -12.23 -4.12 10.51
C SER A 11 -13.72 -3.98 10.82
N LEU A 12 -14.46 -5.06 10.63
CA LEU A 12 -15.89 -5.13 11.01
C LEU A 12 -16.10 -5.62 12.46
N VAL A 13 -15.00 -5.84 13.18
CA VAL A 13 -15.01 -6.28 14.59
C VAL A 13 -14.30 -5.25 15.46
N THR A 14 -14.71 -5.16 16.72
CA THR A 14 -13.98 -4.37 17.71
C THR A 14 -12.63 -5.00 17.94
N THR A 15 -11.57 -4.26 17.70
CA THR A 15 -10.20 -4.71 17.95
C THR A 15 -9.61 -3.81 19.03
N ASN A 16 -9.18 -4.41 20.15
CA ASN A 16 -8.53 -3.69 21.26
C ASN A 16 -9.33 -2.47 21.78
N GLY A 17 -10.66 -2.61 21.87
CA GLY A 17 -11.53 -1.53 22.31
C GLY A 17 -11.84 -0.44 21.28
N VAL A 18 -11.28 -0.54 20.09
CA VAL A 18 -11.62 0.34 18.98
C VAL A 18 -12.85 -0.19 18.26
N PRO A 19 -13.92 0.59 18.11
CA PRO A 19 -15.13 0.16 17.43
C PRO A 19 -14.85 -0.23 15.97
N PRO A 20 -15.70 -1.09 15.37
CA PRO A 20 -15.66 -1.37 13.95
C PRO A 20 -15.68 -0.08 13.12
N SER A 21 -14.86 -0.02 12.09
CA SER A 21 -14.78 1.11 11.18
C SER A 21 -14.91 0.63 9.74
N LEU A 22 -15.72 1.30 8.93
CA LEU A 22 -15.82 1.07 7.50
C LEU A 22 -14.77 1.84 6.69
N ILE A 23 -13.87 2.54 7.36
CA ILE A 23 -12.80 3.30 6.71
C ILE A 23 -11.67 2.36 6.33
N ILE A 24 -11.37 2.27 5.04
CA ILE A 24 -10.21 1.53 4.53
C ILE A 24 -8.94 2.24 4.97
N ARG A 25 -7.96 1.47 5.48
CA ARG A 25 -6.66 1.94 5.94
C ARG A 25 -5.55 1.30 5.10
N PRO A 26 -5.29 1.79 3.89
CA PRO A 26 -4.44 1.09 2.91
C PRO A 26 -2.94 1.34 3.10
N PHE A 27 -2.56 2.16 4.06
CA PHE A 27 -1.17 2.57 4.28
C PHE A 27 -0.61 2.00 5.56
N HIS A 28 0.73 1.96 5.62
CA HIS A 28 1.52 1.28 6.64
C HIS A 28 1.40 -0.25 6.59
N GLN A 29 2.43 -0.99 7.05
CA GLN A 29 2.44 -2.45 7.00
C GLN A 29 1.34 -3.11 7.86
N VAL A 30 0.89 -2.43 8.89
CA VAL A 30 -0.18 -2.92 9.79
C VAL A 30 -1.56 -2.38 9.43
N GLY A 31 -1.73 -1.70 8.29
CA GLY A 31 -3.03 -1.20 7.83
C GLY A 31 -3.70 -0.26 8.82
N ASN A 32 -2.97 0.72 9.36
CA ASN A 32 -3.48 1.61 10.40
C ASN A 32 -3.61 3.08 9.97
N VAL A 33 -3.21 3.42 8.75
CA VAL A 33 -3.22 4.79 8.23
C VAL A 33 -4.21 4.92 7.08
N VAL A 34 -5.05 5.96 7.12
CA VAL A 34 -6.18 6.14 6.20
C VAL A 34 -5.83 6.97 4.97
N SER A 35 -4.84 7.86 5.05
CA SER A 35 -4.51 8.79 3.98
C SER A 35 -3.01 8.95 3.76
N VAL A 36 -2.62 9.36 2.55
CA VAL A 36 -1.22 9.67 2.22
C VAL A 36 -0.69 10.80 3.09
N ARG A 37 -1.50 11.82 3.35
CA ARG A 37 -1.11 12.96 4.19
C ARG A 37 -0.82 12.54 5.61
N GLN A 38 -1.69 11.73 6.20
CA GLN A 38 -1.46 11.18 7.55
C GLN A 38 -0.19 10.32 7.57
N PHE A 39 0.00 9.46 6.56
CA PHE A 39 1.19 8.63 6.45
C PHE A 39 2.46 9.50 6.40
N SER A 40 2.46 10.56 5.59
CA SER A 40 3.62 11.46 5.44
C SER A 40 3.93 12.19 6.74
N ASN A 41 2.93 12.73 7.44
CA ASN A 41 3.12 13.34 8.76
C ASN A 41 3.77 12.37 9.75
N ASN A 42 3.30 11.12 9.76
CA ASN A 42 3.84 10.09 10.64
C ASN A 42 5.28 9.72 10.24
N ALA A 43 5.54 9.54 8.93
CA ALA A 43 6.85 9.14 8.43
C ALA A 43 7.93 10.20 8.70
N PHE A 44 7.64 11.47 8.45
CA PHE A 44 8.57 12.56 8.76
C PHE A 44 8.93 12.59 10.24
N ASN A 45 7.96 12.42 11.11
CA ASN A 45 8.24 12.42 12.54
C ASN A 45 8.94 11.11 12.99
N HIS A 46 8.43 9.94 12.63
CA HIS A 46 8.96 8.67 13.14
C HIS A 46 10.35 8.33 12.62
N HIS A 47 10.68 8.74 11.38
CA HIS A 47 11.95 8.38 10.75
C HIS A 47 12.98 9.50 10.79
N HIS A 48 12.55 10.76 10.91
CA HIS A 48 13.44 11.92 10.80
C HIS A 48 13.35 12.88 11.99
N GLY A 49 12.40 12.67 12.92
CA GLY A 49 12.16 13.57 14.03
C GLY A 49 11.48 14.90 13.64
N ILE A 50 11.19 15.12 12.36
CA ILE A 50 10.64 16.36 11.84
C ILE A 50 9.20 16.58 12.33
N GLN A 51 8.93 17.77 12.84
CA GLN A 51 7.66 18.13 13.46
C GLN A 51 6.83 19.03 12.55
N ALA A 52 5.93 18.39 11.78
CA ALA A 52 4.98 19.13 10.94
C ALA A 52 3.97 19.91 11.80
N GLU A 53 3.71 21.17 11.43
CA GLU A 53 2.77 22.04 12.16
C GLU A 53 1.35 21.43 12.24
N GLU A 54 0.95 20.64 11.27
CA GLU A 54 -0.34 19.94 11.27
C GLU A 54 -0.51 18.97 12.44
N ARG A 55 0.58 18.41 12.91
CA ARG A 55 0.58 17.41 13.99
C ARG A 55 0.98 18.03 15.33
N PHE A 56 1.92 18.95 15.31
CA PHE A 56 2.57 19.48 16.50
C PHE A 56 2.23 20.95 16.79
N GLY A 57 1.58 21.66 15.84
CA GLY A 57 1.27 23.07 15.95
C GLY A 57 2.48 23.96 15.63
N LEU A 58 2.42 25.22 16.02
CA LEU A 58 3.47 26.22 15.79
C LEU A 58 4.52 26.28 16.91
N GLY A 59 4.48 25.32 17.82
CA GLY A 59 5.42 25.22 18.92
C GLY A 59 6.77 24.65 18.54
N ASP A 60 7.57 24.41 19.53
CA ASP A 60 8.84 23.70 19.49
C ASP A 60 8.76 22.60 20.58
N PRO A 61 8.05 21.49 20.29
CA PRO A 61 7.78 20.46 21.30
C PRO A 61 9.00 19.65 21.74
N ASP A 62 10.02 19.51 20.89
CA ASP A 62 11.26 18.82 21.22
C ASP A 62 12.36 19.73 21.77
N GLY A 63 12.17 21.07 21.69
CA GLY A 63 13.04 22.05 22.32
C GLY A 63 14.36 22.27 21.59
N ASP A 64 14.44 21.95 20.29
CA ASP A 64 15.66 22.09 19.49
C ASP A 64 15.90 23.52 18.94
N GLY A 65 14.93 24.42 19.12
CA GLY A 65 14.98 25.83 18.68
C GLY A 65 14.35 26.08 17.31
N PHE A 66 13.93 25.05 16.59
CA PHE A 66 13.20 25.19 15.33
C PHE A 66 11.69 25.08 15.54
N ARG A 67 10.93 25.71 14.68
CA ARG A 67 9.45 25.74 14.74
C ARG A 67 8.88 25.59 13.34
N SER A 68 7.69 24.98 13.25
CA SER A 68 7.02 24.78 11.94
C SER A 68 7.98 24.17 10.91
N GLU A 69 8.70 23.13 11.31
CA GLU A 69 9.72 22.47 10.47
C GLU A 69 9.18 21.99 9.13
N LEU A 70 7.88 21.65 9.09
CA LEU A 70 7.11 21.45 7.87
C LEU A 70 5.79 22.19 8.00
N THR A 71 5.56 23.12 7.10
CA THR A 71 4.30 23.87 7.03
C THR A 71 3.16 23.02 6.46
N THR A 72 1.93 23.47 6.63
CA THR A 72 0.76 22.87 5.95
C THR A 72 0.92 22.87 4.43
N ALA A 73 1.62 23.88 3.87
CA ALA A 73 1.91 23.94 2.44
C ALA A 73 2.90 22.86 1.99
N ASP A 74 3.95 22.61 2.76
CA ASP A 74 4.92 21.54 2.49
C ASP A 74 4.24 20.18 2.54
N MET A 75 3.40 19.92 3.54
CA MET A 75 2.64 18.68 3.65
C MET A 75 1.66 18.49 2.48
N THR A 76 1.06 19.58 2.00
CA THR A 76 0.20 19.56 0.80
C THR A 76 1.02 19.22 -0.45
N ALA A 77 2.18 19.82 -0.62
CA ALA A 77 3.06 19.56 -1.75
C ALA A 77 3.54 18.08 -1.77
N VAL A 78 3.95 17.55 -0.62
CA VAL A 78 4.37 16.14 -0.50
C VAL A 78 3.21 15.19 -0.78
N THR A 79 2.01 15.50 -0.30
CA THR A 79 0.81 14.71 -0.57
C THR A 79 0.48 14.71 -2.06
N LEU A 80 0.46 15.87 -2.70
CA LEU A 80 0.25 16.02 -4.14
C LEU A 80 1.27 15.21 -4.93
N TYR A 81 2.55 15.35 -4.61
CA TYR A 81 3.61 14.60 -5.26
C TYR A 81 3.34 13.09 -5.22
N GLN A 82 3.03 12.55 -4.04
CA GLN A 82 2.81 11.11 -3.88
C GLN A 82 1.57 10.60 -4.62
N VAL A 83 0.46 11.33 -4.58
CA VAL A 83 -0.78 10.88 -5.23
C VAL A 83 -0.76 11.04 -6.75
N THR A 84 0.16 11.85 -7.28
CA THR A 84 0.37 12.02 -8.71
C THR A 84 1.53 11.19 -9.28
N LEU A 85 2.15 10.34 -8.47
CA LEU A 85 3.15 9.39 -8.95
C LEU A 85 2.54 8.43 -9.97
N ASN A 86 3.39 7.94 -10.87
CA ASN A 86 2.96 7.02 -11.92
C ASN A 86 2.30 5.76 -11.35
N VAL A 87 1.27 5.31 -12.04
CA VAL A 87 0.62 4.05 -11.71
C VAL A 87 1.52 2.86 -12.06
N PRO A 88 1.36 1.71 -11.36
CA PRO A 88 2.11 0.51 -11.70
C PRO A 88 1.70 -0.04 -13.07
N GLY A 89 2.65 -0.68 -13.72
CA GLY A 89 2.47 -1.35 -14.99
C GLY A 89 3.28 -2.64 -15.06
N GLN A 90 3.51 -3.12 -16.27
CA GLN A 90 4.28 -4.34 -16.51
C GLN A 90 5.27 -4.13 -17.64
N VAL A 91 6.51 -4.58 -17.44
CA VAL A 91 7.53 -4.66 -18.48
C VAL A 91 7.70 -6.11 -18.90
N ILE A 92 7.44 -6.41 -20.17
CA ILE A 92 7.63 -7.74 -20.76
C ILE A 92 8.73 -7.61 -21.84
N PRO A 93 9.96 -8.06 -21.57
CA PRO A 93 11.07 -7.98 -22.53
C PRO A 93 10.76 -8.69 -23.84
N SER A 94 11.41 -8.27 -24.90
CA SER A 94 11.22 -8.82 -26.26
C SER A 94 11.82 -10.21 -26.44
N ASP A 95 12.65 -10.70 -25.52
CA ASP A 95 13.19 -12.05 -25.54
C ASP A 95 12.08 -13.08 -25.38
N PRO A 96 11.89 -14.02 -26.36
CA PRO A 96 10.80 -14.98 -26.31
C PRO A 96 10.87 -15.94 -25.11
N GLN A 97 12.05 -16.26 -24.62
CA GLN A 97 12.19 -17.17 -23.46
C GLN A 97 11.74 -16.44 -22.18
N VAL A 98 12.09 -15.16 -22.03
CA VAL A 98 11.65 -14.33 -20.90
C VAL A 98 10.14 -14.11 -20.96
N GLN A 99 9.56 -13.88 -22.15
CA GLN A 99 8.11 -13.76 -22.33
C GLN A 99 7.38 -15.03 -21.88
N GLN A 100 7.88 -16.20 -22.32
CA GLN A 100 7.31 -17.49 -21.90
C GLN A 100 7.43 -17.69 -20.39
N ALA A 101 8.57 -17.35 -19.79
CA ALA A 101 8.77 -17.45 -18.36
C ALA A 101 7.80 -16.55 -17.59
N ILE A 102 7.60 -15.30 -18.01
CA ILE A 102 6.65 -14.36 -17.41
C ILE A 102 5.21 -14.90 -17.49
N GLN A 103 4.80 -15.42 -18.65
CA GLN A 103 3.46 -15.99 -18.83
C GLN A 103 3.24 -17.24 -17.97
N ALA A 104 4.20 -18.16 -17.97
CA ALA A 104 4.16 -19.34 -17.12
C ALA A 104 4.15 -18.97 -15.64
N GLY A 105 4.99 -18.03 -15.24
CA GLY A 105 5.07 -17.52 -13.88
C GLY A 105 3.76 -16.88 -13.40
N GLN A 106 3.04 -16.16 -14.25
CA GLN A 106 1.74 -15.60 -13.93
C GLN A 106 0.68 -16.69 -13.68
N GLN A 107 0.71 -17.76 -14.49
CA GLN A 107 -0.17 -18.90 -14.30
C GLN A 107 0.16 -19.63 -12.99
N LEU A 108 1.44 -19.90 -12.74
CA LEU A 108 1.92 -20.54 -11.52
C LEU A 108 1.59 -19.69 -10.27
N PHE A 109 1.77 -18.38 -10.32
CA PHE A 109 1.38 -17.45 -9.25
C PHE A 109 -0.09 -17.62 -8.84
N THR A 110 -0.98 -17.78 -9.82
CA THR A 110 -2.39 -18.06 -9.57
C THR A 110 -2.59 -19.49 -9.04
N GLN A 111 -1.93 -20.47 -9.66
CA GLN A 111 -2.07 -21.88 -9.31
C GLN A 111 -1.62 -22.21 -7.89
N VAL A 112 -0.51 -21.62 -7.42
CA VAL A 112 -0.02 -21.82 -6.04
C VAL A 112 -0.78 -20.99 -5.01
N GLY A 113 -1.78 -20.19 -5.42
CA GLY A 113 -2.69 -19.48 -4.53
C GLY A 113 -2.26 -18.08 -4.14
N CYS A 114 -1.16 -17.52 -4.66
CA CYS A 114 -0.71 -16.15 -4.34
C CYS A 114 -1.78 -15.09 -4.70
N GLY A 115 -2.52 -15.30 -5.80
CA GLY A 115 -3.60 -14.43 -6.27
C GLY A 115 -4.82 -14.37 -5.34
N SER A 116 -4.90 -15.19 -4.30
CA SER A 116 -6.00 -15.13 -3.32
C SER A 116 -5.91 -13.91 -2.39
N CYS A 117 -4.71 -13.45 -2.10
CA CYS A 117 -4.41 -12.23 -1.33
C CYS A 117 -3.91 -11.12 -2.26
N HIS A 118 -2.97 -11.43 -3.15
CA HIS A 118 -2.46 -10.51 -4.15
C HIS A 118 -3.40 -10.46 -5.37
N ILE A 119 -4.62 -9.94 -5.16
CA ILE A 119 -5.63 -9.78 -6.22
C ILE A 119 -5.08 -8.85 -7.30
N PRO A 120 -5.01 -9.28 -8.57
CA PRO A 120 -4.31 -8.51 -9.61
C PRO A 120 -4.83 -7.09 -9.80
N THR A 121 -6.15 -6.90 -9.78
CA THR A 121 -6.75 -5.59 -10.01
C THR A 121 -7.87 -5.29 -9.01
N LEU A 122 -7.95 -4.04 -8.57
CA LEU A 122 -9.04 -3.54 -7.73
C LEU A 122 -9.86 -2.48 -8.48
N PRO A 123 -11.20 -2.51 -8.38
CA PRO A 123 -12.06 -1.56 -9.07
C PRO A 123 -12.24 -0.28 -8.28
N LEU A 124 -12.17 0.87 -8.99
CA LEU A 124 -12.71 2.14 -8.54
C LEU A 124 -13.94 2.44 -9.38
N THR A 125 -15.11 2.50 -8.77
CA THR A 125 -16.39 2.71 -9.44
C THR A 125 -16.88 4.14 -9.26
N ALA A 126 -17.88 4.54 -10.05
CA ALA A 126 -18.47 5.87 -9.96
C ALA A 126 -19.10 6.21 -8.59
N ASN A 127 -19.35 5.21 -7.75
CA ASN A 127 -20.10 5.37 -6.51
C ASN A 127 -19.34 4.93 -5.25
N ASN A 128 -18.02 4.78 -5.32
CA ASN A 128 -17.26 4.24 -4.18
C ASN A 128 -16.13 5.14 -3.67
N ASN A 129 -16.27 6.46 -3.82
CA ASN A 129 -15.34 7.38 -3.18
C ASN A 129 -15.71 7.57 -1.70
N PRO A 130 -14.95 7.02 -0.75
CA PRO A 130 -15.29 7.11 0.68
C PRO A 130 -15.08 8.51 1.25
N GLY A 131 -14.20 9.31 0.65
CA GLY A 131 -13.90 10.68 1.09
C GLY A 131 -14.85 11.73 0.53
N ALA A 132 -15.56 11.41 -0.56
CA ALA A 132 -16.52 12.29 -1.22
C ALA A 132 -17.58 11.45 -1.95
N PRO A 133 -18.65 11.02 -1.29
CA PRO A 133 -19.63 10.07 -1.84
C PRO A 133 -20.31 10.53 -3.14
N SER A 134 -20.30 11.83 -3.45
CA SER A 134 -20.81 12.41 -4.69
C SER A 134 -19.81 12.35 -5.86
N GLN A 135 -18.60 11.89 -5.63
CA GLN A 135 -17.52 11.81 -6.61
C GLN A 135 -17.22 10.35 -6.97
N PRO A 136 -16.75 10.09 -8.21
CA PRO A 136 -16.22 8.79 -8.58
C PRO A 136 -15.06 8.33 -7.68
N GLY A 137 -14.90 7.01 -7.53
CA GLY A 137 -13.81 6.42 -6.75
C GLY A 137 -12.40 6.71 -7.26
N TRP A 138 -12.26 7.14 -8.51
CA TRP A 138 -10.98 7.57 -9.10
C TRP A 138 -10.65 9.05 -8.88
N ILE A 139 -11.52 9.81 -8.24
CA ILE A 139 -11.18 11.14 -7.73
C ILE A 139 -10.53 10.95 -6.37
N TYR A 140 -9.21 11.08 -6.31
CA TYR A 140 -8.54 11.10 -5.01
C TYR A 140 -9.02 12.30 -4.23
N THR A 141 -9.46 12.06 -3.02
CA THR A 141 -9.89 13.12 -2.09
C THR A 141 -9.10 12.97 -0.81
N GLU A 142 -8.23 13.93 -0.53
CA GLU A 142 -7.55 14.00 0.74
C GLU A 142 -8.45 14.71 1.73
N PRO A 143 -8.84 14.04 2.82
CA PRO A 143 -9.51 14.74 3.90
C PRO A 143 -8.57 15.79 4.47
N SER A 144 -9.14 16.86 5.03
CA SER A 144 -8.42 17.86 5.80
C SER A 144 -7.40 17.16 6.74
N PRO A 145 -6.25 17.77 7.04
CA PRO A 145 -5.15 17.17 7.82
C PRO A 145 -5.58 16.50 9.12
N TYR A 146 -6.68 16.94 9.66
CA TYR A 146 -7.42 16.23 10.72
C TYR A 146 -8.68 15.67 10.12
N ASN A 147 -8.68 14.36 9.87
CA ASN A 147 -9.94 13.70 9.58
C ASN A 147 -10.78 13.64 10.87
N PRO A 148 -11.78 14.53 11.05
CA PRO A 148 -12.60 14.54 12.26
C PRO A 148 -13.48 13.29 12.39
N THR A 149 -13.61 12.49 11.33
CA THR A 149 -14.39 11.25 11.35
C THR A 149 -13.63 10.10 11.99
N VAL A 150 -12.33 10.24 12.17
CA VAL A 150 -11.54 9.30 12.96
C VAL A 150 -11.52 9.86 14.37
N GLY A 151 -12.42 9.35 15.20
CA GLY A 151 -12.66 9.89 16.53
C GLY A 151 -11.42 9.93 17.42
N PRO A 152 -11.49 10.64 18.56
CA PRO A 152 -10.38 10.88 19.46
C PRO A 152 -9.74 9.61 20.04
N ASN A 153 -10.32 8.45 19.78
CA ASN A 153 -9.85 7.14 20.23
C ASN A 153 -9.22 6.31 19.11
N SER A 154 -8.96 6.88 17.93
CA SER A 154 -8.14 6.17 16.94
C SER A 154 -6.71 6.17 17.43
N PRO A 155 -6.10 5.02 17.74
CA PRO A 155 -4.76 4.95 18.32
C PRO A 155 -3.68 5.53 17.39
N ASN A 156 -4.00 5.78 16.13
CA ASN A 156 -3.05 6.20 15.11
C ASN A 156 -3.28 7.62 14.59
N LEU A 157 -4.29 8.27 15.09
CA LEU A 157 -4.44 9.72 14.97
C LEU A 157 -3.98 10.30 16.29
N THR A 158 -2.68 10.51 16.42
CA THR A 158 -2.21 11.42 17.43
C THR A 158 -2.80 12.76 17.05
N PRO A 159 -3.78 13.28 17.81
CA PRO A 159 -4.25 14.63 17.56
C PRO A 159 -3.03 15.51 17.71
N GLY A 160 -2.75 16.35 16.75
CA GLY A 160 -2.00 17.55 16.99
C GLY A 160 -2.65 18.32 18.14
N PRO A 161 -2.04 19.39 18.63
CA PRO A 161 -2.61 20.18 19.70
C PRO A 161 -4.08 20.44 19.39
N ARG A 162 -4.97 19.99 20.26
CA ARG A 162 -6.44 19.96 20.04
C ARG A 162 -7.08 21.31 19.66
N ASN A 163 -6.30 22.36 19.67
CA ASN A 163 -6.72 23.75 19.48
C ASN A 163 -6.10 24.41 18.25
N TYR A 164 -5.41 23.67 17.39
CA TYR A 164 -4.84 24.25 16.19
C TYR A 164 -5.86 24.14 15.03
N PRO A 165 -6.46 25.24 14.59
CA PRO A 165 -7.41 25.23 13.49
C PRO A 165 -6.66 25.08 12.17
N ILE A 166 -6.41 23.86 11.75
CA ILE A 166 -5.84 23.62 10.44
C ILE A 166 -6.96 23.64 9.41
N THR A 167 -7.02 24.72 8.68
CA THR A 167 -7.86 24.85 7.49
C THR A 167 -7.02 24.57 6.25
N ALA A 168 -6.66 23.30 6.05
CA ALA A 168 -6.11 22.92 4.75
C ALA A 168 -7.27 22.83 3.74
N PRO A 169 -7.09 23.31 2.51
CA PRO A 169 -8.07 23.10 1.46
C PRO A 169 -8.25 21.61 1.20
N ALA A 170 -9.46 21.20 0.95
CA ALA A 170 -9.72 19.84 0.49
C ALA A 170 -8.97 19.63 -0.83
N LEU A 171 -8.04 18.68 -0.82
CA LEU A 171 -7.29 18.32 -2.00
C LEU A 171 -8.04 17.26 -2.78
N MET A 172 -8.32 17.52 -4.04
CA MET A 172 -8.95 16.57 -4.96
C MET A 172 -8.11 16.44 -6.22
N VAL A 173 -7.83 15.20 -6.65
CA VAL A 173 -7.06 14.90 -7.86
C VAL A 173 -7.82 13.86 -8.68
N ASP A 174 -8.13 14.17 -9.92
CA ASP A 174 -8.67 13.20 -10.88
C ASP A 174 -7.51 12.32 -11.37
N LEU A 175 -7.45 11.08 -10.91
CA LEU A 175 -6.40 10.12 -11.27
C LEU A 175 -6.47 9.65 -12.73
N THR A 176 -7.51 10.03 -13.47
CA THR A 176 -7.66 9.74 -14.91
C THR A 176 -7.37 10.96 -15.78
N SER A 177 -7.08 12.11 -15.18
CA SER A 177 -6.87 13.38 -15.88
C SER A 177 -5.71 13.32 -16.88
N ASP A 178 -5.91 13.92 -18.04
CA ASP A 178 -4.88 14.07 -19.07
C ASP A 178 -3.73 15.00 -18.66
N SER A 179 -3.91 15.78 -17.61
CA SER A 179 -2.86 16.64 -17.06
C SER A 179 -1.83 15.87 -16.19
N LEU A 180 -2.14 14.64 -15.78
CA LEU A 180 -1.22 13.83 -14.97
C LEU A 180 -0.13 13.18 -15.84
N PRO A 181 1.02 12.82 -15.21
CA PRO A 181 2.05 12.03 -15.89
C PRO A 181 1.50 10.71 -16.43
N ARG A 182 2.02 10.25 -17.57
CA ARG A 182 1.72 8.93 -18.13
C ARG A 182 2.68 7.88 -17.57
N PRO A 183 2.28 6.58 -17.49
CA PRO A 183 1.00 6.00 -17.87
C PRO A 183 -0.12 6.36 -16.90
N ARG A 184 -1.37 6.28 -17.36
CA ARG A 184 -2.55 6.65 -16.58
C ARG A 184 -3.61 5.56 -16.57
N LEU A 185 -4.40 5.58 -15.51
CA LEU A 185 -5.60 4.77 -15.42
C LEU A 185 -6.67 5.33 -16.38
N LYS A 186 -7.45 4.44 -16.99
CA LYS A 186 -8.54 4.80 -17.90
C LYS A 186 -9.86 4.28 -17.35
N VAL A 187 -10.91 5.08 -17.52
CA VAL A 187 -12.29 4.64 -17.22
C VAL A 187 -12.78 3.73 -18.35
N ARG A 188 -13.19 2.52 -18.02
CA ARG A 188 -13.77 1.56 -18.96
C ARG A 188 -15.08 1.02 -18.40
N GLY A 189 -16.19 1.24 -19.10
CA GLY A 189 -17.50 0.82 -18.62
C GLY A 189 -17.90 1.39 -17.25
N GLY A 190 -17.46 2.64 -16.93
CA GLY A 190 -17.73 3.26 -15.63
C GLY A 190 -16.87 2.74 -14.47
N VAL A 191 -15.79 2.01 -14.75
CA VAL A 191 -14.85 1.46 -13.75
C VAL A 191 -13.42 1.78 -14.16
N VAL A 192 -12.60 2.14 -13.18
CA VAL A 192 -11.15 2.20 -13.30
C VAL A 192 -10.56 0.99 -12.60
N TRP A 193 -9.81 0.17 -13.32
CA TRP A 193 -9.14 -1.01 -12.79
C TRP A 193 -7.70 -0.67 -12.41
N VAL A 194 -7.39 -0.74 -11.12
CA VAL A 194 -6.05 -0.46 -10.59
C VAL A 194 -5.27 -1.78 -10.51
N PRO A 195 -4.12 -1.93 -11.19
CA PRO A 195 -3.29 -3.13 -11.11
C PRO A 195 -2.53 -3.18 -9.76
N ALA A 196 -3.26 -3.47 -8.70
CA ALA A 196 -2.80 -3.29 -7.33
C ALA A 196 -2.06 -4.51 -6.76
N TYR A 197 -2.42 -5.73 -7.18
CA TYR A 197 -1.90 -6.98 -6.61
C TYR A 197 -2.00 -6.99 -5.08
N THR A 198 -3.16 -6.68 -4.56
CA THR A 198 -3.49 -6.67 -3.13
C THR A 198 -4.99 -6.77 -2.93
N ASP A 199 -5.41 -7.32 -1.81
CA ASP A 199 -6.80 -7.28 -1.35
C ASP A 199 -7.06 -6.19 -0.30
N LEU A 200 -6.01 -5.43 0.09
CA LEU A 200 -6.02 -4.41 1.15
C LEU A 200 -6.50 -4.95 2.50
N LYS A 201 -6.31 -6.24 2.77
CA LYS A 201 -6.70 -6.87 4.03
C LYS A 201 -5.50 -7.16 4.91
N LEU A 202 -5.80 -7.34 6.18
CA LEU A 202 -4.84 -7.78 7.19
C LEU A 202 -4.87 -9.30 7.30
N HIS A 203 -3.70 -9.92 7.25
CA HIS A 203 -3.49 -11.35 7.37
C HIS A 203 -2.48 -11.66 8.46
N VAL A 204 -2.68 -12.74 9.18
CA VAL A 204 -1.67 -13.27 10.12
C VAL A 204 -0.56 -13.89 9.28
N MET A 205 0.62 -13.28 9.31
CA MET A 205 1.78 -13.64 8.46
C MET A 205 2.92 -14.26 9.28
N ALA A 206 2.68 -14.64 10.53
CA ALA A 206 3.67 -15.23 11.43
C ALA A 206 3.08 -16.42 12.17
N ASP A 207 3.89 -17.46 12.40
CA ASP A 207 3.52 -18.69 13.13
C ASP A 207 3.74 -18.55 14.65
N GLY A 208 3.88 -17.34 15.16
CA GLY A 208 4.09 -17.02 16.56
C GLY A 208 5.05 -15.86 16.79
N PRO A 209 5.29 -15.47 18.05
CA PRO A 209 6.07 -14.26 18.35
C PRO A 209 7.57 -14.39 18.03
N THR A 210 8.07 -15.60 17.83
CA THR A 210 9.46 -15.86 17.44
C THR A 210 9.67 -16.03 15.93
N ASP A 211 8.58 -15.93 15.16
CA ASP A 211 8.64 -15.99 13.70
C ASP A 211 9.46 -14.82 13.14
N PRO A 212 10.22 -15.01 12.05
CA PRO A 212 10.96 -13.92 11.40
C PRO A 212 10.09 -12.73 11.00
N ASN A 213 8.81 -12.94 10.71
CA ASN A 213 7.88 -11.86 10.36
C ASN A 213 7.29 -11.14 11.57
N ALA A 214 7.34 -11.74 12.76
CA ALA A 214 6.80 -11.10 13.95
C ALA A 214 7.56 -9.80 14.26
N GLU A 215 6.82 -8.76 14.58
CA GLU A 215 7.36 -7.47 15.01
C GLU A 215 7.20 -7.31 16.52
N PRO A 216 8.18 -6.68 17.19
CA PRO A 216 8.18 -6.56 18.66
C PRO A 216 7.11 -5.60 19.18
N MET A 217 6.51 -4.79 18.31
CA MET A 217 5.53 -3.78 18.68
C MET A 217 4.29 -3.84 17.79
N ASP A 218 3.11 -3.79 18.41
CA ASP A 218 1.84 -3.64 17.68
C ASP A 218 1.44 -2.17 17.61
N GLN A 219 1.67 -1.56 16.46
CA GLN A 219 1.34 -0.16 16.21
C GLN A 219 -0.17 0.11 16.05
N ASN A 220 -1.02 -0.91 16.10
CA ASN A 220 -2.47 -0.76 16.24
C ASN A 220 -2.90 -0.52 17.67
N GLN A 221 -1.99 -0.63 18.63
CA GLN A 221 -2.21 -0.40 20.05
C GLN A 221 -1.72 0.98 20.48
N PRO A 222 -2.26 1.55 21.55
CA PRO A 222 -1.74 2.78 22.13
C PRO A 222 -0.25 2.61 22.48
N ALA A 223 0.58 3.56 22.01
CA ALA A 223 2.02 3.55 22.28
C ALA A 223 2.30 3.43 23.78
N GLY A 224 3.22 2.55 24.16
CA GLY A 224 3.59 2.31 25.55
C GLY A 224 2.61 1.42 26.33
N SER A 225 1.50 1.00 25.76
CA SER A 225 0.58 0.07 26.42
C SER A 225 1.12 -1.37 26.44
N PRO A 226 0.63 -2.24 27.33
CA PRO A 226 0.98 -3.66 27.30
C PRO A 226 0.68 -4.32 25.94
N GLY A 227 -0.43 -3.94 25.30
CA GLY A 227 -0.78 -4.44 23.96
C GLY A 227 0.21 -4.01 22.89
N PHE A 228 0.75 -2.79 22.98
CA PHE A 228 1.81 -2.31 22.08
C PHE A 228 3.06 -3.19 22.13
N PHE A 229 3.48 -3.60 23.33
CA PHE A 229 4.64 -4.46 23.54
C PHE A 229 4.34 -5.96 23.42
N ALA A 230 3.10 -6.34 23.15
CA ALA A 230 2.75 -7.75 22.89
C ALA A 230 3.26 -8.24 21.52
N GLY A 231 3.66 -7.31 20.65
CA GLY A 231 4.13 -7.61 19.31
C GLY A 231 3.00 -7.75 18.28
N ASN A 232 3.36 -7.72 17.01
CA ASN A 232 2.43 -7.83 15.90
C ASN A 232 2.81 -8.97 14.96
N GLN A 233 1.81 -9.73 14.52
CA GLN A 233 1.92 -10.83 13.56
C GLN A 233 1.00 -10.63 12.35
N THR A 234 0.29 -9.50 12.30
CA THR A 234 -0.78 -9.25 11.33
C THR A 234 -0.42 -8.07 10.45
N PHE A 235 -0.37 -8.30 9.14
CA PHE A 235 0.08 -7.33 8.16
C PHE A 235 -0.89 -7.21 6.99
N ILE A 236 -0.94 -6.00 6.41
CA ILE A 236 -1.70 -5.77 5.18
C ILE A 236 -1.02 -6.46 3.99
N THR A 237 -1.81 -7.03 3.09
CA THR A 237 -1.28 -7.56 1.82
C THR A 237 -0.55 -6.47 1.06
N ARG A 238 0.76 -6.64 0.88
CA ARG A 238 1.60 -5.67 0.18
C ARG A 238 1.25 -5.61 -1.30
N LYS A 239 1.14 -4.41 -1.83
CA LYS A 239 1.03 -4.16 -3.27
C LYS A 239 2.32 -4.60 -3.96
N LEU A 240 2.22 -5.30 -5.11
CA LEU A 240 3.39 -5.82 -5.82
C LEU A 240 3.84 -4.84 -6.91
N TRP A 241 4.21 -3.63 -6.51
CA TRP A 241 4.65 -2.57 -7.41
C TRP A 241 6.16 -2.38 -7.36
N GLY A 242 6.81 -2.39 -8.52
CA GLY A 242 8.24 -2.09 -8.64
C GLY A 242 9.16 -3.14 -8.02
N LEU A 243 8.76 -4.41 -7.99
CA LEU A 243 9.50 -5.48 -7.32
C LEU A 243 10.89 -5.72 -7.91
N ALA A 244 11.10 -5.48 -9.21
CA ALA A 244 12.42 -5.65 -9.82
C ALA A 244 13.49 -4.74 -9.19
N ASN A 245 13.08 -3.58 -8.70
CA ASN A 245 13.96 -2.55 -8.14
C ASN A 245 13.79 -2.39 -6.63
N ALA A 246 12.94 -3.23 -6.00
CA ALA A 246 12.73 -3.24 -4.57
C ALA A 246 13.63 -4.28 -3.91
N GLY A 247 14.23 -3.95 -2.81
CA GLY A 247 15.02 -4.84 -1.97
C GLY A 247 15.79 -4.05 -0.94
N PRO A 248 16.12 -4.65 0.20
CA PRO A 248 15.72 -5.97 0.66
C PRO A 248 14.22 -6.07 0.96
N PHE A 249 13.67 -7.29 0.94
CA PHE A 249 12.25 -7.56 1.12
C PHE A 249 11.87 -7.82 2.57
N GLY A 250 10.54 -7.77 2.85
CA GLY A 250 9.99 -7.80 4.20
C GLY A 250 10.10 -6.44 4.90
N HIS A 251 9.26 -6.19 5.91
CA HIS A 251 9.18 -4.88 6.56
C HIS A 251 10.53 -4.46 7.18
N ALA A 252 11.23 -5.40 7.80
CA ALA A 252 12.54 -5.13 8.41
C ALA A 252 13.72 -5.41 7.47
N GLY A 253 13.50 -5.58 6.16
CA GLY A 253 14.55 -5.86 5.18
C GLY A 253 15.26 -7.20 5.38
N LYS A 254 14.57 -8.20 5.91
CA LYS A 254 15.18 -9.48 6.31
C LYS A 254 15.52 -10.41 5.15
N PHE A 255 14.92 -10.23 4.00
CA PHE A 255 15.06 -11.12 2.85
C PHE A 255 15.77 -10.41 1.71
N THR A 256 16.88 -10.95 1.24
CA THR A 256 17.68 -10.34 0.17
C THR A 256 17.15 -10.63 -1.22
N THR A 257 16.40 -11.73 -1.39
CA THR A 257 15.79 -12.12 -2.67
C THR A 257 14.28 -12.27 -2.56
N MET A 258 13.57 -12.14 -3.70
CA MET A 258 12.12 -12.43 -3.76
C MET A 258 11.83 -13.88 -3.36
N ARG A 259 12.69 -14.81 -3.79
CA ARG A 259 12.56 -16.23 -3.46
C ARG A 259 12.64 -16.46 -1.96
N ASP A 260 13.59 -15.83 -1.27
CA ASP A 260 13.68 -15.92 0.18
C ASP A 260 12.47 -15.30 0.87
N SER A 261 12.00 -14.16 0.36
CA SER A 261 10.78 -13.53 0.88
C SER A 261 9.56 -14.46 0.78
N ILE A 262 9.42 -15.18 -0.34
CA ILE A 262 8.33 -16.18 -0.49
C ILE A 262 8.56 -17.37 0.45
N ASN A 263 9.75 -17.93 0.46
CA ASN A 263 10.05 -19.17 1.17
C ASN A 263 10.08 -19.04 2.69
N LEU A 264 10.45 -17.88 3.21
CA LEU A 264 10.70 -17.64 4.62
C LEU A 264 9.74 -16.61 5.23
N GLY A 265 9.18 -15.74 4.39
CA GLY A 265 8.34 -14.61 4.80
C GLY A 265 6.83 -14.81 4.62
N HIS A 266 6.38 -15.95 4.07
CA HIS A 266 4.97 -16.25 3.85
C HIS A 266 4.49 -17.36 4.78
N ASN A 267 4.46 -17.06 6.09
CA ASN A 267 3.99 -17.93 7.16
C ASN A 267 2.51 -17.64 7.52
N GLY A 268 2.01 -18.22 8.58
CA GLY A 268 0.64 -18.02 9.03
C GLY A 268 -0.40 -18.37 7.95
N GLU A 269 -1.28 -17.45 7.59
CA GLU A 269 -2.32 -17.63 6.57
C GLU A 269 -1.76 -17.92 5.16
N ALA A 270 -0.54 -17.50 4.87
CA ALA A 270 0.11 -17.71 3.58
C ALA A 270 0.87 -19.05 3.47
N THR A 271 0.92 -19.84 4.55
CA THR A 271 1.68 -21.11 4.60
C THR A 271 1.30 -22.08 3.49
N ALA A 272 0.02 -22.21 3.16
CA ALA A 272 -0.42 -23.10 2.08
C ALA A 272 0.17 -22.72 0.70
N SER A 273 0.13 -21.42 0.37
CA SER A 273 0.71 -20.90 -0.88
C SER A 273 2.23 -21.02 -0.91
N ARG A 274 2.90 -20.77 0.24
CA ARG A 274 4.35 -21.00 0.38
C ARG A 274 4.73 -22.44 0.11
N LEU A 275 4.04 -23.40 0.72
CA LEU A 275 4.31 -24.83 0.52
C LEU A 275 4.05 -25.26 -0.92
N ALA A 276 2.98 -24.74 -1.55
CA ALA A 276 2.71 -25.00 -2.96
C ALA A 276 3.81 -24.41 -3.87
N PHE A 277 4.33 -23.21 -3.57
CA PHE A 277 5.49 -22.64 -4.27
C PHE A 277 6.75 -23.47 -4.08
N GLN A 278 7.01 -23.95 -2.87
CA GLN A 278 8.17 -24.82 -2.57
C GLN A 278 8.12 -26.17 -3.26
N ALA A 279 6.91 -26.68 -3.57
CA ALA A 279 6.71 -27.91 -4.33
C ALA A 279 6.97 -27.75 -5.84
N LEU A 280 7.07 -26.54 -6.35
CA LEU A 280 7.45 -26.28 -7.74
C LEU A 280 8.92 -26.66 -7.98
N THR A 281 9.24 -27.02 -9.22
CA THR A 281 10.65 -27.17 -9.64
C THR A 281 11.39 -25.82 -9.54
N SER A 282 12.71 -25.85 -9.46
CA SER A 282 13.52 -24.62 -9.42
C SER A 282 13.22 -23.70 -10.62
N SER A 283 13.07 -24.26 -11.82
CA SER A 283 12.72 -23.50 -13.02
C SER A 283 11.34 -22.84 -12.91
N GLN A 284 10.34 -23.54 -12.39
CA GLN A 284 9.01 -22.97 -12.17
C GLN A 284 9.01 -21.87 -11.10
N GLN A 285 9.82 -22.01 -10.06
CA GLN A 285 10.01 -20.93 -9.08
C GLN A 285 10.69 -19.71 -9.72
N ASP A 286 11.64 -19.91 -10.63
CA ASP A 286 12.25 -18.81 -11.40
C ASP A 286 11.22 -18.14 -12.31
N GLU A 287 10.35 -18.89 -12.98
CA GLU A 287 9.25 -18.33 -13.78
C GLU A 287 8.33 -17.41 -12.94
N VAL A 288 7.96 -17.83 -11.73
CA VAL A 288 7.20 -16.95 -10.81
C VAL A 288 7.99 -15.68 -10.46
N VAL A 289 9.28 -15.79 -10.23
CA VAL A 289 10.14 -14.63 -9.94
C VAL A 289 10.23 -13.70 -11.17
N GLU A 290 10.35 -14.23 -12.37
CA GLU A 290 10.35 -13.42 -13.60
C GLU A 290 9.02 -12.68 -13.79
N PHE A 291 7.90 -13.33 -13.53
CA PHE A 291 6.61 -12.66 -13.52
C PHE A 291 6.58 -11.51 -12.48
N LEU A 292 7.02 -11.74 -11.25
CA LEU A 292 7.05 -10.70 -10.20
C LEU A 292 7.97 -9.54 -10.58
N LYS A 293 9.12 -9.79 -11.20
CA LYS A 293 10.05 -8.78 -11.71
C LYS A 293 9.44 -7.93 -12.81
N SER A 294 8.52 -8.50 -13.60
CA SER A 294 7.85 -7.75 -14.64
C SER A 294 6.89 -6.66 -14.11
N LEU A 295 6.42 -6.79 -12.86
CA LEU A 295 5.53 -5.81 -12.21
C LEU A 295 6.33 -4.58 -11.76
N GLN A 296 6.26 -3.51 -12.53
CA GLN A 296 7.11 -2.32 -12.34
C GLN A 296 6.30 -1.03 -12.28
N VAL A 297 6.88 -0.02 -11.66
CA VAL A 297 6.45 1.38 -11.83
C VAL A 297 7.16 1.91 -13.06
N LEU A 298 6.39 2.24 -14.08
CA LEU A 298 6.93 2.63 -15.38
C LEU A 298 7.46 4.08 -15.37
N PRO A 299 8.46 4.40 -16.20
CA PRO A 299 8.95 5.77 -16.33
C PRO A 299 7.84 6.74 -16.72
N SER A 300 7.95 7.98 -16.26
CA SER A 300 7.05 9.06 -16.66
C SER A 300 7.10 9.28 -18.17
N GLY A 301 5.93 9.42 -18.78
CA GLY A 301 5.81 9.57 -20.23
C GLY A 301 5.51 8.28 -20.98
N THR A 302 5.60 7.12 -20.34
CA THR A 302 5.20 5.83 -20.92
C THR A 302 3.72 5.86 -21.30
N GLN A 303 3.38 5.44 -22.54
CA GLN A 303 2.03 5.65 -23.08
C GLN A 303 1.00 4.64 -22.59
N CYS A 304 1.42 3.46 -22.16
CA CYS A 304 0.54 2.33 -21.78
C CYS A 304 1.07 1.58 -20.56
N LEU A 305 0.23 0.74 -19.98
CA LEU A 305 0.55 0.00 -18.75
C LEU A 305 1.36 -1.27 -18.99
N VAL A 306 1.41 -1.78 -20.23
CA VAL A 306 2.21 -2.95 -20.59
C VAL A 306 3.13 -2.59 -21.73
N VAL A 307 4.42 -2.68 -21.48
CA VAL A 307 5.47 -2.25 -22.43
C VAL A 307 6.58 -3.29 -22.52
N ASN A 308 7.40 -3.19 -23.59
CA ASN A 308 8.67 -3.90 -23.63
C ASN A 308 9.77 -3.15 -22.87
N GLU A 309 10.99 -3.68 -22.87
CA GLU A 309 12.19 -3.08 -22.23
C GLU A 309 12.59 -1.70 -22.80
N HIS A 310 12.07 -1.35 -23.96
CA HIS A 310 12.30 -0.06 -24.62
C HIS A 310 11.15 0.95 -24.38
N GLY A 311 10.12 0.55 -23.60
CA GLY A 311 8.96 1.39 -23.34
C GLY A 311 7.92 1.40 -24.46
N HIS A 312 8.05 0.54 -25.48
CA HIS A 312 7.04 0.39 -26.52
C HIS A 312 5.86 -0.41 -26.03
N CYS A 313 4.66 0.04 -26.33
CA CYS A 313 3.42 -0.63 -25.96
C CYS A 313 3.33 -2.02 -26.62
N LEU A 314 3.07 -3.05 -25.81
CA LEU A 314 2.89 -4.42 -26.30
C LEU A 314 1.43 -4.74 -26.62
N HIS A 315 0.51 -4.09 -25.94
CA HIS A 315 -0.91 -4.10 -26.27
C HIS A 315 -1.32 -2.66 -26.44
N GLU A 316 -1.88 -2.32 -27.58
CA GLU A 316 -2.63 -1.08 -27.68
C GLU A 316 -3.67 -1.17 -26.57
N ALA A 317 -3.60 -0.18 -25.67
CA ALA A 317 -4.67 -0.04 -24.71
C ALA A 317 -5.94 0.11 -25.56
N ASP A 318 -6.80 -0.92 -25.58
CA ASP A 318 -8.06 -0.87 -26.30
C ASP A 318 -8.65 0.52 -26.12
N GLU A 319 -8.81 1.22 -27.22
CA GLU A 319 -9.37 2.55 -27.32
C GLU A 319 -10.76 2.61 -26.71
#